data_cd63608620d76b1e9f566c219b7796a1
#
_entry.id   cd63608620d76b1e9f566c219b7796a1
#
_cell.length_a   1.000
_cell.length_b   1.000
_cell.length_c   1.000
_cell.angle_alpha   90.00
_cell.angle_beta   90.00
_cell.angle_gamma   90.00
#
_symmetry.space_group_name_H-M   'P 1'
#
loop_
_entity.id
_entity.type
_entity.pdbx_description
1 polymer ?
#
loop_
_entity_poly.entity_id
_entity_poly.type
_entity_poly.pdbx_seq_one_letter_code
_entity_poly.pdbx_strand_id
1 'polypeptide(L)'
;DLGDGAVSKEKSEAIAELAPESLKRTLEQIRGVLELLGVSYDQWFHESTLLSTGRFDEVLNFLEDADLIIERDGAKWFAATKLGLEEDTVVIRSGEGGPTYFGTDIAYHHEKFLKRRFDRVINVWGADHHGHVARMHALLKAFGLDPDRLTIILNQIVNFKNEGESLKFSKRNNVMVTVEELLEEVGADACRFTFLSRSPESHMEFDLGLAKTQSSENPVYYVQYGHARMASVLRTAAEREITYETADLSLLVHDR
;
A
#
# COMPACT_ATOMS: atom_id res chain seq x y z
N ASP A 1 -23.83 7.44 -19.82
CA ASP A 1 -24.98 7.58 -18.93
C ASP A 1 -25.67 6.22 -18.77
N LEU A 2 -25.23 5.43 -17.79
CA LEU A 2 -25.80 4.09 -17.51
C LEU A 2 -27.01 4.17 -16.55
N GLY A 3 -27.28 5.37 -16.00
CA GLY A 3 -28.20 5.56 -14.88
C GLY A 3 -29.65 5.16 -15.15
N ASP A 4 -30.25 5.65 -16.21
CA ASP A 4 -31.69 5.47 -16.46
C ASP A 4 -32.04 4.05 -16.93
N GLY A 5 -31.12 3.38 -17.63
CA GLY A 5 -31.31 1.98 -18.06
C GLY A 5 -31.22 0.95 -16.93
N ALA A 6 -30.44 1.23 -15.89
CA ALA A 6 -30.24 0.30 -14.78
C ALA A 6 -31.40 0.31 -13.78
N VAL A 7 -32.10 1.45 -13.63
CA VAL A 7 -33.21 1.62 -12.67
C VAL A 7 -34.42 0.73 -13.02
N SER A 8 -34.57 0.37 -14.29
CA SER A 8 -35.68 -0.48 -14.78
C SER A 8 -35.38 -1.98 -14.75
N LYS A 9 -34.15 -2.37 -14.39
CA LYS A 9 -33.71 -3.78 -14.37
C LYS A 9 -33.88 -4.44 -13.00
N GLU A 10 -33.93 -5.76 -13.01
CA GLU A 10 -33.79 -6.51 -11.77
C GLU A 10 -32.48 -6.20 -11.09
N LYS A 11 -32.48 -6.16 -9.73
CA LYS A 11 -31.33 -5.73 -8.92
C LYS A 11 -30.04 -6.51 -9.25
N SER A 12 -30.16 -7.82 -9.44
CA SER A 12 -29.02 -8.71 -9.79
C SER A 12 -28.43 -8.38 -11.15
N GLU A 13 -29.29 -8.11 -12.14
CA GLU A 13 -28.88 -7.74 -13.49
C GLU A 13 -28.25 -6.34 -13.52
N ALA A 14 -28.84 -5.39 -12.82
CA ALA A 14 -28.29 -4.03 -12.71
C ALA A 14 -26.90 -4.05 -12.02
N ILE A 15 -26.72 -4.85 -10.96
CA ILE A 15 -25.41 -5.00 -10.30
C ILE A 15 -24.39 -5.63 -11.24
N ALA A 16 -24.75 -6.69 -11.96
CA ALA A 16 -23.84 -7.37 -12.88
C ALA A 16 -23.33 -6.45 -14.00
N GLU A 17 -24.16 -5.52 -14.45
CA GLU A 17 -23.80 -4.53 -15.48
C GLU A 17 -23.01 -3.33 -14.91
N LEU A 18 -23.44 -2.79 -13.79
CA LEU A 18 -22.85 -1.57 -13.23
C LEU A 18 -21.56 -1.80 -12.46
N ALA A 19 -21.41 -2.97 -11.79
CA ALA A 19 -20.26 -3.20 -10.94
C ALA A 19 -18.91 -3.19 -11.70
N PRO A 20 -18.78 -3.80 -12.89
CA PRO A 20 -17.52 -3.75 -13.66
C PRO A 20 -17.16 -2.33 -14.10
N GLU A 21 -18.13 -1.55 -14.56
CA GLU A 21 -17.90 -0.19 -15.01
C GLU A 21 -17.58 0.74 -13.83
N SER A 22 -18.25 0.57 -12.71
CA SER A 22 -17.98 1.33 -11.48
C SER A 22 -16.57 1.01 -10.95
N LEU A 23 -16.17 -0.27 -10.95
CA LEU A 23 -14.82 -0.69 -10.57
C LEU A 23 -13.77 -0.06 -11.48
N LYS A 24 -13.98 -0.10 -12.81
CA LYS A 24 -13.08 0.48 -13.78
C LYS A 24 -12.86 1.98 -13.51
N ARG A 25 -13.94 2.74 -13.36
CA ARG A 25 -13.87 4.20 -13.08
C ARG A 25 -13.16 4.49 -11.77
N THR A 26 -13.47 3.73 -10.72
CA THR A 26 -12.80 3.88 -9.41
C THR A 26 -11.30 3.61 -9.53
N LEU A 27 -10.89 2.57 -10.26
CA LEU A 27 -9.48 2.26 -10.49
C LEU A 27 -8.78 3.34 -11.33
N GLU A 28 -9.44 3.90 -12.34
CA GLU A 28 -8.91 5.01 -13.14
C GLU A 28 -8.70 6.26 -12.27
N GLN A 29 -9.65 6.59 -11.39
CA GLN A 29 -9.51 7.69 -10.43
C GLN A 29 -8.35 7.44 -9.47
N ILE A 30 -8.27 6.26 -8.87
CA ILE A 30 -7.16 5.90 -7.96
C ILE A 30 -5.81 6.04 -8.67
N ARG A 31 -5.69 5.55 -9.91
CA ARG A 31 -4.46 5.69 -10.70
C ARG A 31 -4.10 7.15 -10.92
N GLY A 32 -5.05 7.98 -11.31
CA GLY A 32 -4.81 9.41 -11.53
C GLY A 32 -4.30 10.11 -10.27
N VAL A 33 -4.90 9.83 -9.11
CA VAL A 33 -4.45 10.40 -7.83
C VAL A 33 -3.04 9.92 -7.45
N LEU A 34 -2.74 8.62 -7.68
CA LEU A 34 -1.40 8.08 -7.41
C LEU A 34 -0.34 8.67 -8.35
N GLU A 35 -0.67 8.89 -9.63
CA GLU A 35 0.21 9.56 -10.58
C GLU A 35 0.51 11.00 -10.15
N LEU A 36 -0.50 11.74 -9.67
CA LEU A 36 -0.30 13.08 -9.09
C LEU A 36 0.63 13.04 -7.86
N LEU A 37 0.54 11.99 -7.05
CA LEU A 37 1.44 11.76 -5.93
C LEU A 37 2.85 11.30 -6.37
N GLY A 38 3.07 11.05 -7.65
CA GLY A 38 4.32 10.52 -8.19
C GLY A 38 4.55 9.05 -7.87
N VAL A 39 3.46 8.27 -7.74
CA VAL A 39 3.49 6.82 -7.49
C VAL A 39 2.95 6.10 -8.70
N SER A 40 3.72 5.18 -9.26
CA SER A 40 3.33 4.31 -10.36
C SER A 40 3.57 2.85 -10.01
N TYR A 41 2.78 1.97 -10.60
CA TYR A 41 2.91 0.53 -10.43
C TYR A 41 3.14 -0.15 -11.77
N ASP A 42 4.09 -1.08 -11.82
CA ASP A 42 4.36 -1.89 -13.01
C ASP A 42 3.19 -2.84 -13.32
N GLN A 43 2.50 -3.30 -12.28
CA GLN A 43 1.37 -4.20 -12.42
C GLN A 43 0.24 -3.89 -11.43
N TRP A 44 -0.96 -3.75 -11.97
CA TRP A 44 -2.22 -3.76 -11.21
C TRP A 44 -2.78 -5.18 -11.22
N PHE A 45 -2.70 -5.84 -10.07
CA PHE A 45 -3.14 -7.22 -9.94
C PHE A 45 -4.60 -7.28 -9.46
N HIS A 46 -5.43 -8.00 -10.19
CA HIS A 46 -6.82 -8.22 -9.80
C HIS A 46 -6.97 -9.55 -9.06
N GLU A 47 -7.36 -9.49 -7.79
CA GLU A 47 -7.56 -10.66 -6.95
C GLU A 47 -8.54 -11.67 -7.56
N SER A 48 -9.59 -11.19 -8.25
CA SER A 48 -10.56 -12.03 -8.95
C SER A 48 -9.91 -13.00 -9.97
N THR A 49 -8.73 -12.68 -10.49
CA THR A 49 -8.00 -13.56 -11.40
C THR A 49 -7.52 -14.84 -10.72
N LEU A 50 -7.30 -14.81 -9.41
CA LEU A 50 -6.91 -16.01 -8.65
C LEU A 50 -7.99 -17.08 -8.71
N LEU A 51 -9.26 -16.66 -8.66
CA LEU A 51 -10.41 -17.55 -8.73
C LEU A 51 -10.74 -17.93 -10.17
N SER A 52 -10.85 -16.95 -11.07
CA SER A 52 -11.28 -17.17 -12.45
C SER A 52 -10.30 -17.99 -13.29
N THR A 53 -9.02 -18.03 -12.90
CA THR A 53 -7.97 -18.83 -13.57
C THR A 53 -7.62 -20.14 -12.87
N GLY A 54 -8.35 -20.52 -11.82
CA GLY A 54 -8.11 -21.74 -11.06
C GLY A 54 -6.84 -21.74 -10.18
N ARG A 55 -6.19 -20.58 -9.99
CA ARG A 55 -4.95 -20.47 -9.20
C ARG A 55 -5.19 -20.72 -7.72
N PHE A 56 -6.38 -20.36 -7.24
CA PHE A 56 -6.79 -20.66 -5.87
C PHE A 56 -6.89 -22.17 -5.64
N ASP A 57 -7.53 -22.89 -6.57
CA ASP A 57 -7.68 -24.34 -6.46
C ASP A 57 -6.32 -25.05 -6.58
N GLU A 58 -5.42 -24.54 -7.43
CA GLU A 58 -4.06 -25.06 -7.56
C GLU A 58 -3.30 -25.03 -6.23
N VAL A 59 -3.31 -23.88 -5.54
CA VAL A 59 -2.61 -23.76 -4.26
C VAL A 59 -3.30 -24.52 -3.15
N LEU A 60 -4.62 -24.62 -3.19
CA LEU A 60 -5.38 -25.41 -2.22
C LEU A 60 -4.97 -26.89 -2.32
N ASN A 61 -4.95 -27.46 -3.53
CA ASN A 61 -4.50 -28.82 -3.78
C ASN A 61 -3.05 -29.03 -3.32
N PHE A 62 -2.17 -28.07 -3.61
CA PHE A 62 -0.77 -28.12 -3.15
C PHE A 62 -0.67 -28.21 -1.62
N LEU A 63 -1.49 -27.48 -0.88
CA LEU A 63 -1.50 -27.53 0.59
C LEU A 63 -2.21 -28.79 1.12
N GLU A 64 -3.20 -29.33 0.40
CA GLU A 64 -3.86 -30.60 0.71
C GLU A 64 -2.84 -31.77 0.56
N ASP A 65 -2.11 -31.82 -0.53
CA ASP A 65 -1.05 -32.83 -0.76
C ASP A 65 0.06 -32.77 0.31
N ALA A 66 0.30 -31.58 0.87
CA ALA A 66 1.23 -31.38 1.99
C ALA A 66 0.63 -31.68 3.38
N ASP A 67 -0.63 -32.16 3.45
CA ASP A 67 -1.37 -32.39 4.71
C ASP A 67 -1.51 -31.12 5.58
N LEU A 68 -1.61 -29.95 4.93
CA LEU A 68 -1.75 -28.64 5.58
C LEU A 68 -3.14 -28.03 5.45
N ILE A 69 -4.08 -28.74 4.84
CA ILE A 69 -5.51 -28.40 4.86
C ILE A 69 -6.26 -29.46 5.65
N ILE A 70 -7.09 -29.01 6.57
CA ILE A 70 -7.98 -29.86 7.36
C ILE A 70 -9.43 -29.42 7.19
N GLU A 71 -10.35 -30.38 7.20
CA GLU A 71 -11.78 -30.08 7.19
C GLU A 71 -12.33 -30.12 8.62
N ARG A 72 -13.04 -29.08 8.99
CA ARG A 72 -13.71 -28.96 10.29
C ARG A 72 -15.00 -28.16 10.13
N ASP A 73 -16.11 -28.70 10.59
CA ASP A 73 -17.44 -28.09 10.55
C ASP A 73 -17.86 -27.61 9.13
N GLY A 74 -17.51 -28.41 8.11
CA GLY A 74 -17.79 -28.09 6.72
C GLY A 74 -16.97 -26.94 6.13
N ALA A 75 -15.95 -26.47 6.83
CA ALA A 75 -15.00 -25.45 6.37
C ALA A 75 -13.61 -26.08 6.17
N LYS A 76 -12.82 -25.52 5.25
CA LYS A 76 -11.41 -25.87 5.07
C LYS A 76 -10.53 -24.89 5.85
N TRP A 77 -9.58 -25.45 6.60
CA TRP A 77 -8.67 -24.72 7.48
C TRP A 77 -7.21 -25.00 7.09
N PHE A 78 -6.41 -23.95 7.08
CA PHE A 78 -4.95 -24.07 7.02
C PHE A 78 -4.45 -24.52 8.39
N ALA A 79 -3.78 -25.67 8.43
CA ALA A 79 -3.28 -26.30 9.64
C ALA A 79 -1.99 -25.60 10.14
N ALA A 80 -2.11 -24.35 10.51
CA ALA A 80 -1.00 -23.49 10.94
C ALA A 80 -0.35 -23.98 12.23
N THR A 81 -1.10 -24.73 13.06
CA THR A 81 -0.58 -25.39 14.27
C THR A 81 0.51 -26.41 13.96
N LYS A 82 0.44 -27.10 12.82
CA LYS A 82 1.52 -28.00 12.36
C LYS A 82 2.83 -27.26 12.01
N LEU A 83 2.75 -25.95 11.83
CA LEU A 83 3.88 -25.07 11.48
C LEU A 83 4.34 -24.21 12.67
N GLY A 84 3.80 -24.48 13.87
CA GLY A 84 4.21 -23.85 15.12
C GLY A 84 3.41 -22.64 15.53
N LEU A 85 2.24 -22.38 14.93
CA LEU A 85 1.30 -21.37 15.41
C LEU A 85 0.34 -21.95 16.47
N GLU A 86 -0.32 -21.08 17.22
CA GLU A 86 -1.26 -21.48 18.26
C GLU A 86 -2.61 -21.95 17.69
N GLU A 87 -3.03 -21.39 16.55
CA GLU A 87 -4.35 -21.64 15.96
C GLU A 87 -4.28 -21.87 14.45
N ASP A 88 -5.19 -22.70 13.97
CA ASP A 88 -5.46 -22.89 12.55
C ASP A 88 -6.29 -21.74 12.00
N THR A 89 -6.29 -21.55 10.69
CA THR A 89 -6.98 -20.41 10.06
C THR A 89 -7.91 -20.88 8.94
N VAL A 90 -9.15 -20.39 8.95
CA VAL A 90 -10.14 -20.72 7.90
C VAL A 90 -9.68 -20.19 6.55
N VAL A 91 -9.65 -21.05 5.54
CA VAL A 91 -9.32 -20.77 4.14
C VAL A 91 -10.59 -20.69 3.28
N ILE A 92 -11.50 -21.65 3.47
CA ILE A 92 -12.81 -21.69 2.83
C ILE A 92 -13.87 -21.81 3.92
N ARG A 93 -14.90 -20.95 3.85
CA ARG A 93 -16.03 -21.00 4.79
C ARG A 93 -16.93 -22.20 4.51
N SER A 94 -17.64 -22.65 5.54
CA SER A 94 -18.66 -23.70 5.42
C SER A 94 -19.84 -23.28 4.51
N GLY A 95 -20.51 -24.26 3.93
CA GLY A 95 -21.65 -24.07 3.04
C GLY A 95 -21.24 -23.48 1.69
N GLU A 96 -22.07 -22.58 1.15
CA GLU A 96 -21.79 -21.88 -0.13
C GLU A 96 -20.77 -20.74 0.04
N GLY A 97 -20.12 -20.64 1.20
CA GLY A 97 -19.11 -19.64 1.48
C GLY A 97 -17.85 -19.87 0.62
N GLY A 98 -17.43 -18.84 -0.10
CA GLY A 98 -16.18 -18.85 -0.87
C GLY A 98 -14.93 -18.74 0.01
N PRO A 99 -13.76 -18.54 -0.61
CA PRO A 99 -12.51 -18.33 0.11
C PRO A 99 -12.60 -17.12 1.06
N THR A 100 -11.88 -17.21 2.15
CA THR A 100 -11.65 -16.08 3.06
C THR A 100 -10.60 -15.14 2.48
N TYR A 101 -10.44 -13.94 3.06
CA TYR A 101 -9.32 -13.06 2.72
C TYR A 101 -7.96 -13.75 2.89
N PHE A 102 -7.80 -14.54 3.94
CA PHE A 102 -6.58 -15.32 4.14
C PHE A 102 -6.40 -16.39 3.05
N GLY A 103 -7.49 -17.00 2.59
CA GLY A 103 -7.46 -17.95 1.47
C GLY A 103 -6.96 -17.31 0.17
N THR A 104 -7.43 -16.13 -0.16
CA THR A 104 -6.96 -15.39 -1.35
C THR A 104 -5.53 -14.87 -1.17
N ASP A 105 -5.13 -14.46 0.05
CA ASP A 105 -3.76 -14.09 0.37
C ASP A 105 -2.79 -15.27 0.16
N ILE A 106 -3.16 -16.49 0.55
CA ILE A 106 -2.39 -17.71 0.27
C ILE A 106 -2.14 -17.85 -1.25
N ALA A 107 -3.20 -17.76 -2.04
CA ALA A 107 -3.09 -17.90 -3.49
C ALA A 107 -2.25 -16.79 -4.12
N TYR A 108 -2.37 -15.57 -3.64
CA TYR A 108 -1.58 -14.44 -4.13
C TYR A 108 -0.09 -14.56 -3.79
N HIS A 109 0.26 -15.09 -2.60
CA HIS A 109 1.66 -15.32 -2.25
C HIS A 109 2.26 -16.52 -2.98
N HIS A 110 1.47 -17.57 -3.25
CA HIS A 110 1.85 -18.63 -4.17
C HIS A 110 2.17 -18.09 -5.57
N GLU A 111 1.32 -17.20 -6.08
CA GLU A 111 1.56 -16.50 -7.36
C GLU A 111 2.87 -15.71 -7.34
N LYS A 112 3.12 -14.90 -6.30
CA LYS A 112 4.34 -14.09 -6.18
C LYS A 112 5.61 -14.94 -6.12
N PHE A 113 5.65 -15.96 -5.27
CA PHE A 113 6.86 -16.72 -5.01
C PHE A 113 7.10 -17.87 -5.98
N LEU A 114 6.07 -18.64 -6.32
CA LEU A 114 6.23 -19.89 -7.08
C LEU A 114 5.94 -19.73 -8.57
N LYS A 115 5.04 -18.83 -8.95
CA LYS A 115 4.74 -18.56 -10.37
C LYS A 115 5.60 -17.43 -10.93
N ARG A 116 5.59 -16.28 -10.30
CA ARG A 116 6.38 -15.09 -10.70
C ARG A 116 7.83 -15.18 -10.25
N ARG A 117 8.16 -16.05 -9.31
CA ARG A 117 9.51 -16.38 -8.83
C ARG A 117 10.28 -15.18 -8.28
N PHE A 118 9.59 -14.29 -7.55
CA PHE A 118 10.28 -13.22 -6.86
C PHE A 118 11.19 -13.77 -5.76
N ASP A 119 12.43 -13.32 -5.72
CA ASP A 119 13.39 -13.69 -4.68
C ASP A 119 12.99 -13.10 -3.33
N ARG A 120 12.43 -11.90 -3.33
CA ARG A 120 11.96 -11.20 -2.13
C ARG A 120 10.62 -10.53 -2.41
N VAL A 121 9.73 -10.59 -1.44
CA VAL A 121 8.43 -9.89 -1.45
C VAL A 121 8.35 -8.95 -0.27
N ILE A 122 7.89 -7.74 -0.51
CA ILE A 122 7.62 -6.75 0.52
C ILE A 122 6.13 -6.41 0.46
N ASN A 123 5.40 -6.74 1.52
CA ASN A 123 4.01 -6.33 1.67
C ASN A 123 3.96 -5.05 2.51
N VAL A 124 3.12 -4.10 2.08
CA VAL A 124 2.84 -2.88 2.83
C VAL A 124 1.39 -2.95 3.27
N TRP A 125 1.16 -3.10 4.57
CA TRP A 125 -0.16 -3.33 5.17
C TRP A 125 -0.50 -2.29 6.23
N GLY A 126 -1.77 -2.14 6.55
CA GLY A 126 -2.21 -1.40 7.74
C GLY A 126 -1.86 -2.16 9.02
N ALA A 127 -1.65 -1.43 10.11
CA ALA A 127 -1.29 -2.00 11.42
C ALA A 127 -2.37 -2.94 12.00
N ASP A 128 -3.61 -2.80 11.57
CA ASP A 128 -4.73 -3.68 11.90
C ASP A 128 -4.53 -5.13 11.40
N HIS A 129 -3.64 -5.34 10.42
CA HIS A 129 -3.26 -6.66 9.91
C HIS A 129 -2.10 -7.33 10.69
N HIS A 130 -1.64 -6.76 11.80
CA HIS A 130 -0.54 -7.32 12.61
C HIS A 130 -0.72 -8.81 12.92
N GLY A 131 -1.93 -9.24 13.28
CA GLY A 131 -2.22 -10.66 13.58
C GLY A 131 -2.05 -11.64 12.41
N HIS A 132 -1.92 -11.13 11.16
CA HIS A 132 -1.72 -11.97 9.98
C HIS A 132 -0.23 -12.26 9.70
N VAL A 133 0.71 -11.49 10.26
CA VAL A 133 2.14 -11.58 9.95
C VAL A 133 2.69 -12.99 10.22
N ALA A 134 2.43 -13.53 11.39
CA ALA A 134 2.91 -14.87 11.75
C ALA A 134 2.36 -15.97 10.83
N ARG A 135 1.09 -15.83 10.40
CA ARG A 135 0.43 -16.76 9.46
C ARG A 135 1.09 -16.75 8.09
N MET A 136 1.50 -15.56 7.62
CA MET A 136 2.19 -15.42 6.33
C MET A 136 3.59 -16.03 6.36
N HIS A 137 4.33 -15.90 7.45
CA HIS A 137 5.61 -16.57 7.60
C HIS A 137 5.45 -18.10 7.69
N ALA A 138 4.40 -18.59 8.38
CA ALA A 138 4.08 -20.01 8.39
C ALA A 138 3.70 -20.52 6.98
N LEU A 139 2.98 -19.71 6.20
CA LEU A 139 2.65 -20.02 4.80
C LEU A 139 3.92 -20.21 3.94
N LEU A 140 4.94 -19.35 4.09
CA LEU A 140 6.20 -19.52 3.37
C LEU A 140 6.87 -20.85 3.72
N LYS A 141 6.86 -21.23 5.00
CA LYS A 141 7.34 -22.56 5.41
C LYS A 141 6.56 -23.70 4.74
N ALA A 142 5.24 -23.55 4.62
CA ALA A 142 4.38 -24.49 3.90
C ALA A 142 4.77 -24.63 2.42
N PHE A 143 5.24 -23.53 1.80
CA PHE A 143 5.75 -23.52 0.43
C PHE A 143 7.19 -24.06 0.31
N GLY A 144 7.83 -24.45 1.42
CA GLY A 144 9.23 -24.86 1.44
C GLY A 144 10.21 -23.70 1.24
N LEU A 145 9.77 -22.47 1.54
CA LEU A 145 10.55 -21.24 1.36
C LEU A 145 11.04 -20.70 2.71
N ASP A 146 12.14 -19.95 2.66
CA ASP A 146 12.63 -19.20 3.80
C ASP A 146 11.65 -18.04 4.11
N PRO A 147 11.09 -17.96 5.33
CA PRO A 147 10.22 -16.86 5.75
C PRO A 147 10.84 -15.48 5.62
N ASP A 148 12.16 -15.34 5.71
CA ASP A 148 12.86 -14.05 5.59
C ASP A 148 12.81 -13.46 4.18
N ARG A 149 12.33 -14.23 3.18
CA ARG A 149 12.04 -13.72 1.85
C ARG A 149 10.80 -12.84 1.80
N LEU A 150 9.96 -12.85 2.86
CA LEU A 150 8.79 -11.99 3.00
C LEU A 150 9.04 -10.94 4.10
N THR A 151 9.05 -9.70 3.71
CA THR A 151 9.04 -8.56 4.63
C THR A 151 7.64 -7.96 4.66
N ILE A 152 7.09 -7.76 5.85
CA ILE A 152 5.77 -7.10 6.02
C ILE A 152 6.00 -5.78 6.77
N ILE A 153 5.73 -4.67 6.10
CA ILE A 153 5.77 -3.33 6.66
C ILE A 153 4.36 -2.97 7.13
N LEU A 154 4.22 -2.69 8.42
CA LEU A 154 2.94 -2.31 9.02
C LEU A 154 2.89 -0.78 9.18
N ASN A 155 1.97 -0.13 8.47
CA ASN A 155 1.78 1.31 8.55
C ASN A 155 0.69 1.67 9.55
N GLN A 156 1.00 2.60 10.44
CA GLN A 156 0.04 3.19 11.35
C GLN A 156 -0.88 4.17 10.61
N ILE A 157 -2.07 4.39 11.18
CA ILE A 157 -3.01 5.38 10.69
C ILE A 157 -2.41 6.78 10.87
N VAL A 158 -2.52 7.59 9.82
CA VAL A 158 -2.16 9.00 9.85
C VAL A 158 -3.36 9.82 10.37
N ASN A 159 -3.13 10.60 11.42
CA ASN A 159 -4.09 11.57 11.91
C ASN A 159 -3.80 12.94 11.30
N PHE A 160 -4.82 13.69 10.99
CA PHE A 160 -4.67 15.05 10.45
C PHE A 160 -5.05 16.08 11.51
N LYS A 161 -4.35 17.22 11.51
CA LYS A 161 -4.70 18.40 12.27
C LYS A 161 -4.61 19.65 11.41
N ASN A 162 -5.39 20.64 11.75
CA ASN A 162 -5.33 21.95 11.16
C ASN A 162 -5.38 23.00 12.28
N GLU A 163 -4.43 23.95 12.27
CA GLU A 163 -4.31 25.01 13.30
C GLU A 163 -4.33 24.49 14.75
N GLY A 164 -3.75 23.32 14.98
CA GLY A 164 -3.69 22.68 16.32
C GLY A 164 -4.92 21.87 16.72
N GLU A 165 -6.00 21.91 15.95
CA GLU A 165 -7.19 21.09 16.17
C GLU A 165 -7.11 19.77 15.39
N SER A 166 -7.34 18.65 16.08
CA SER A 166 -7.40 17.33 15.47
C SER A 166 -8.66 17.22 14.59
N LEU A 167 -8.46 16.94 13.31
CA LEU A 167 -9.54 16.65 12.39
C LEU A 167 -10.05 15.24 12.66
N LYS A 168 -11.21 15.12 13.30
CA LYS A 168 -11.85 13.84 13.57
C LYS A 168 -12.47 13.30 12.28
N PHE A 169 -11.83 12.30 11.69
CA PHE A 169 -12.42 11.56 10.58
C PHE A 169 -13.63 10.75 11.06
N SER A 170 -14.78 11.04 10.54
CA SER A 170 -15.99 10.27 10.79
C SER A 170 -16.70 9.99 9.49
N LYS A 171 -16.76 8.71 9.11
CA LYS A 171 -17.59 8.24 7.99
C LYS A 171 -19.07 8.67 8.13
N ARG A 172 -19.51 8.92 9.39
CA ARG A 172 -20.89 9.36 9.67
C ARG A 172 -21.11 10.86 9.45
N ASN A 173 -20.06 11.68 9.53
CA ASN A 173 -20.15 13.14 9.44
C ASN A 173 -19.65 13.69 8.10
N ASN A 174 -19.35 12.83 7.13
CA ASN A 174 -18.84 13.20 5.80
C ASN A 174 -17.54 14.04 5.82
N VAL A 175 -16.76 13.96 6.90
CA VAL A 175 -15.45 14.60 7.03
C VAL A 175 -14.39 13.53 6.75
N MET A 176 -14.07 13.32 5.50
CA MET A 176 -12.94 12.53 5.06
C MET A 176 -12.08 13.41 4.18
N VAL A 177 -10.81 13.56 4.52
CA VAL A 177 -9.83 14.15 3.60
C VAL A 177 -9.37 13.03 2.68
N THR A 178 -9.64 13.17 1.40
CA THR A 178 -9.12 12.27 0.37
C THR A 178 -7.66 12.61 0.08
N VAL A 179 -6.91 11.67 -0.50
CA VAL A 179 -5.54 11.96 -0.97
C VAL A 179 -5.56 13.04 -2.05
N GLU A 180 -6.59 13.08 -2.89
CA GLU A 180 -6.78 14.10 -3.92
C GLU A 180 -6.91 15.51 -3.32
N GLU A 181 -7.80 15.69 -2.33
CA GLU A 181 -7.96 16.96 -1.60
C GLU A 181 -6.66 17.38 -0.90
N LEU A 182 -5.95 16.41 -0.32
CA LEU A 182 -4.67 16.67 0.33
C LEU A 182 -3.62 17.18 -0.69
N LEU A 183 -3.55 16.55 -1.87
CA LEU A 183 -2.63 16.94 -2.94
C LEU A 183 -2.97 18.35 -3.48
N GLU A 184 -4.25 18.69 -3.61
CA GLU A 184 -4.69 20.02 -4.00
C GLU A 184 -4.29 21.07 -2.97
N GLU A 185 -4.35 20.72 -1.68
CA GLU A 185 -4.08 21.68 -0.61
C GLU A 185 -2.57 21.92 -0.36
N VAL A 186 -1.76 20.88 -0.34
CA VAL A 186 -0.35 20.98 0.09
C VAL A 186 0.66 20.58 -0.98
N GLY A 187 0.21 19.96 -2.08
CA GLY A 187 1.05 19.48 -3.16
C GLY A 187 1.75 18.13 -2.87
N ALA A 188 2.21 17.49 -3.94
CA ALA A 188 2.81 16.15 -3.88
C ALA A 188 4.11 16.11 -3.05
N ASP A 189 4.97 17.11 -3.18
CA ASP A 189 6.25 17.16 -2.46
C ASP A 189 6.04 17.18 -0.95
N ALA A 190 5.12 18.01 -0.46
CA ALA A 190 4.79 18.10 0.96
C ALA A 190 4.17 16.81 1.48
N CYS A 191 3.26 16.20 0.73
CA CYS A 191 2.68 14.91 1.07
C CYS A 191 3.77 13.83 1.20
N ARG A 192 4.57 13.61 0.16
CA ARG A 192 5.62 12.59 0.11
C ARG A 192 6.65 12.78 1.21
N PHE A 193 7.17 13.99 1.36
CA PHE A 193 8.16 14.29 2.38
C PHE A 193 7.61 14.02 3.79
N THR A 194 6.40 14.51 4.08
CA THR A 194 5.80 14.34 5.39
C THR A 194 5.54 12.87 5.70
N PHE A 195 4.93 12.11 4.79
CA PHE A 195 4.69 10.69 5.00
C PHE A 195 5.98 9.89 5.20
N LEU A 196 7.05 10.24 4.49
CA LEU A 196 8.35 9.55 4.59
C LEU A 196 9.22 10.06 5.74
N SER A 197 8.85 11.13 6.43
CA SER A 197 9.61 11.71 7.55
C SER A 197 9.54 10.88 8.84
N ARG A 198 8.65 9.90 8.90
CA ARG A 198 8.45 9.02 10.05
C ARG A 198 8.58 7.56 9.64
N SER A 199 8.94 6.70 10.60
CA SER A 199 8.87 5.26 10.36
C SER A 199 7.42 4.80 10.19
N PRO A 200 7.15 3.77 9.37
CA PRO A 200 5.80 3.27 9.11
C PRO A 200 5.04 2.89 10.39
N GLU A 201 5.76 2.38 11.38
CA GLU A 201 5.20 1.88 12.65
C GLU A 201 4.84 3.00 13.63
N SER A 202 5.32 4.24 13.41
CA SER A 202 5.07 5.34 14.33
C SER A 202 3.75 6.05 14.01
N HIS A 203 3.03 6.44 15.07
CA HIS A 203 1.89 7.32 14.90
C HIS A 203 2.31 8.66 14.30
N MET A 204 1.57 9.11 13.31
CA MET A 204 1.82 10.38 12.63
C MET A 204 0.61 11.30 12.75
N GLU A 205 0.90 12.56 13.06
CA GLU A 205 -0.03 13.68 12.87
C GLU A 205 0.44 14.52 11.68
N PHE A 206 -0.39 14.62 10.66
CA PHE A 206 -0.15 15.48 9.50
C PHE A 206 -0.76 16.86 9.78
N ASP A 207 0.11 17.86 9.92
CA ASP A 207 -0.29 19.24 10.16
C ASP A 207 -0.48 19.97 8.83
N LEU A 208 -1.73 20.18 8.43
CA LEU A 208 -2.10 20.86 7.18
C LEU A 208 -1.66 22.33 7.18
N GLY A 209 -1.79 23.02 8.31
CA GLY A 209 -1.36 24.41 8.46
C GLY A 209 0.14 24.55 8.25
N LEU A 210 0.93 23.73 8.94
CA LEU A 210 2.39 23.72 8.79
C LEU A 210 2.81 23.36 7.36
N ALA A 211 2.18 22.37 6.74
CA ALA A 211 2.51 21.93 5.39
C ALA A 211 2.28 23.00 4.31
N LYS A 212 1.37 23.96 4.55
CA LYS A 212 1.11 25.10 3.67
C LYS A 212 2.04 26.30 3.90
N THR A 213 2.75 26.33 5.04
CA THR A 213 3.56 27.49 5.44
C THR A 213 4.81 27.58 4.58
N GLN A 214 5.07 28.76 4.01
CA GLN A 214 6.27 29.07 3.23
C GLN A 214 7.35 29.70 4.10
N SER A 215 7.83 28.97 5.10
CA SER A 215 8.87 29.42 6.04
C SER A 215 9.79 28.27 6.43
N SER A 216 10.87 28.61 7.15
CA SER A 216 11.82 27.61 7.67
C SER A 216 11.21 26.64 8.69
N GLU A 217 10.02 26.90 9.19
CA GLU A 217 9.28 25.99 10.06
C GLU A 217 8.72 24.80 9.29
N ASN A 218 8.43 24.98 7.98
CA ASN A 218 8.03 23.89 7.10
C ASN A 218 9.29 23.19 6.54
N PRO A 219 9.59 21.95 6.95
CA PRO A 219 10.80 21.26 6.55
C PRO A 219 10.88 21.02 5.04
N VAL A 220 9.75 20.84 4.37
CA VAL A 220 9.70 20.67 2.90
C VAL A 220 10.17 21.95 2.21
N TYR A 221 9.60 23.07 2.60
CA TYR A 221 9.99 24.38 2.06
C TYR A 221 11.46 24.68 2.32
N TYR A 222 11.97 24.35 3.50
CA TYR A 222 13.37 24.54 3.85
C TYR A 222 14.31 23.72 2.94
N VAL A 223 13.98 22.46 2.67
CA VAL A 223 14.74 21.60 1.74
C VAL A 223 14.69 22.16 0.32
N GLN A 224 13.50 22.54 -0.17
CA GLN A 224 13.32 23.13 -1.50
C GLN A 224 14.10 24.44 -1.63
N TYR A 225 14.07 25.31 -0.62
CA TYR A 225 14.85 26.54 -0.56
C TYR A 225 16.37 26.27 -0.62
N GLY A 226 16.84 25.30 0.18
CA GLY A 226 18.25 24.88 0.15
C GLY A 226 18.68 24.41 -1.22
N HIS A 227 17.89 23.55 -1.86
CA HIS A 227 18.14 23.07 -3.22
C HIS A 227 18.16 24.21 -4.24
N ALA A 228 17.15 25.10 -4.22
CA ALA A 228 17.07 26.23 -5.14
C ALA A 228 18.28 27.16 -5.01
N ARG A 229 18.76 27.37 -3.78
CA ARG A 229 19.95 28.19 -3.50
C ARG A 229 21.21 27.54 -4.04
N MET A 230 21.43 26.25 -3.80
CA MET A 230 22.58 25.52 -4.34
C MET A 230 22.55 25.48 -5.87
N ALA A 231 21.41 25.20 -6.49
CA ALA A 231 21.26 25.25 -7.94
C ALA A 231 21.56 26.63 -8.53
N SER A 232 21.16 27.70 -7.82
CA SER A 232 21.50 29.08 -8.24
C SER A 232 22.98 29.37 -8.19
N VAL A 233 23.70 28.87 -7.17
CA VAL A 233 25.16 29.02 -7.07
C VAL A 233 25.86 28.33 -8.24
N LEU A 234 25.44 27.09 -8.58
CA LEU A 234 25.99 26.34 -9.70
C LEU A 234 25.72 27.02 -11.04
N ARG A 235 24.53 27.57 -11.26
CA ARG A 235 24.25 28.37 -12.47
C ARG A 235 25.14 29.60 -12.58
N THR A 236 25.30 30.34 -11.48
CA THR A 236 26.15 31.50 -11.46
C THR A 236 27.62 31.15 -11.73
N ALA A 237 28.10 30.00 -11.23
CA ALA A 237 29.43 29.49 -11.53
C ALA A 237 29.56 29.22 -13.03
N ALA A 238 28.59 28.54 -13.64
CA ALA A 238 28.58 28.26 -15.08
C ALA A 238 28.57 29.58 -15.93
N GLU A 239 27.71 30.54 -15.57
CA GLU A 239 27.63 31.83 -16.24
C GLU A 239 28.95 32.63 -16.16
N ARG A 240 29.74 32.42 -15.11
CA ARG A 240 31.03 33.04 -14.90
C ARG A 240 32.21 32.18 -15.37
N GLU A 241 31.93 31.09 -16.06
CA GLU A 241 32.95 30.14 -16.56
C GLU A 241 33.88 29.59 -15.46
N ILE A 242 33.34 29.48 -14.21
CA ILE A 242 34.09 28.92 -13.08
C ILE A 242 34.02 27.40 -13.16
N THR A 243 35.17 26.74 -13.33
CA THR A 243 35.27 25.27 -13.28
C THR A 243 35.47 24.83 -11.84
N TYR A 244 34.59 23.95 -11.34
CA TYR A 244 34.62 23.46 -9.96
C TYR A 244 34.81 21.94 -9.86
N GLU A 245 34.73 21.19 -10.97
CA GLU A 245 34.86 19.74 -11.01
C GLU A 245 36.22 19.23 -10.54
N THR A 246 37.24 20.06 -10.73
CA THR A 246 38.62 19.76 -10.31
C THR A 246 39.06 20.53 -9.06
N ALA A 247 38.12 21.14 -8.34
CA ALA A 247 38.42 21.93 -7.16
C ALA A 247 38.96 21.05 -6.02
N ASP A 248 39.96 21.56 -5.30
CA ASP A 248 40.49 20.91 -4.10
C ASP A 248 39.53 21.10 -2.92
N LEU A 249 38.76 20.07 -2.63
CA LEU A 249 37.75 20.08 -1.54
C LEU A 249 38.42 20.12 -0.14
N SER A 250 39.74 19.82 -0.03
CA SER A 250 40.46 19.90 1.26
C SER A 250 40.56 21.31 1.80
N LEU A 251 40.37 22.33 0.93
CA LEU A 251 40.33 23.73 1.30
C LEU A 251 39.02 24.16 1.98
N LEU A 252 38.02 23.32 1.99
CA LEU A 252 36.73 23.55 2.70
C LEU A 252 36.90 23.22 4.19
N VAL A 253 37.59 24.07 4.92
CA VAL A 253 37.94 23.91 6.35
C VAL A 253 36.93 24.59 7.30
N HIS A 254 35.65 24.56 6.98
CA HIS A 254 34.63 25.10 7.90
C HIS A 254 34.19 24.02 8.87
N ASP A 255 34.47 24.26 10.15
CA ASP A 255 33.81 23.54 11.26
C ASP A 255 32.31 23.86 11.24
N ARG A 256 31.47 22.82 11.34
CA ARG A 256 30.01 22.93 11.39
C ARG A 256 29.57 23.49 12.74
#